data_35b5831f5ce9fc23b4c0645b3f248d79
#
_entry.id   35b5831f5ce9fc23b4c0645b3f248d79
#
_cell.length_a   1.000
_cell.length_b   1.000
_cell.length_c   1.000
_cell.angle_alpha   90.00
_cell.angle_beta   90.00
_cell.angle_gamma   90.00
#
_symmetry.space_group_name_H-M   'P 1'
#
loop_
_entity.id
_entity.type
_entity.pdbx_description
1 polymer ?
#
loop_
_entity_poly.entity_id
_entity_poly.type
_entity_poly.pdbx_seq_one_letter_code
_entity_poly.pdbx_strand_id
1 'polypeptide(L)'
;MKLEHTRRKSRPLTLVALASAAVFALAACTSGTDSAQTSENRAKTSPTAAPATVTIPDSSVGKQITWLLSAFNTSTPLNQEEIAEHFGPTAPVVLTPPDFDSIRAGQPWTTVKYKGGDSDGTVSITSTTGGAFDVNVVVDGNGLILGMAITPTKDVHVPAASWQELEAAVKALPAPTNLTVTEVTEGKNAEVFSVGDTSPQPTGSTIKLYVLGAVATAVQNGTLSWDQKLTITDDLKSMPGGTMQDLPSGTEVTVRDTAGKMISISDNTATDMLIAAVGREQVEAEFAPMGMANPSLNIPLKPTRALFQLGWGDQGAQRIAWRDGTPDERRAILAALPGGLVDIPASAFTTPAWPFDIDWFASPADLRAALVTLQVRAKTESGAPVRDILAEDPALSDESAKWFTYGGFKGGSSIGVLAGAYYVEHDDRAWVVTMQTHGDDAALVADPALYFDPVDDAMLLIQTDATS
;
A
#
# COMPACT_ATOMS: atom_id res chain seq x y z
N MET A 1 13.40 -51.57 36.58
CA MET A 1 14.29 -50.47 36.31
C MET A 1 14.29 -50.25 34.79
N LYS A 2 13.33 -49.46 34.32
CA LYS A 2 13.19 -49.07 32.89
C LYS A 2 13.53 -47.59 32.77
N LEU A 3 14.58 -47.25 32.04
CA LEU A 3 14.95 -45.90 31.68
C LEU A 3 14.04 -45.41 30.57
N GLU A 4 13.21 -44.41 30.84
CA GLU A 4 12.47 -43.67 29.82
C GLU A 4 13.36 -42.59 29.23
N HIS A 5 13.62 -42.73 27.93
CA HIS A 5 14.26 -41.70 27.11
C HIS A 5 13.23 -40.62 26.77
N THR A 6 13.26 -39.51 27.47
CA THR A 6 12.53 -38.29 27.09
C THR A 6 13.19 -37.64 25.86
N ARG A 7 12.62 -37.83 24.67
CA ARG A 7 12.90 -37.06 23.48
C ARG A 7 12.43 -35.61 23.72
N ARG A 8 13.38 -34.70 23.88
CA ARG A 8 13.12 -33.25 23.75
C ARG A 8 12.68 -32.97 22.32
N LYS A 9 11.41 -32.63 22.14
CA LYS A 9 10.87 -32.03 20.92
C LYS A 9 11.45 -30.59 20.86
N SER A 10 12.33 -30.35 19.89
CA SER A 10 12.71 -29.01 19.48
C SER A 10 11.45 -28.28 19.01
N ARG A 11 11.07 -27.22 19.72
CA ARG A 11 10.05 -26.27 19.29
C ARG A 11 10.66 -25.46 18.11
N PRO A 12 9.92 -25.21 17.02
CA PRO A 12 10.38 -24.25 16.04
C PRO A 12 10.48 -22.87 16.71
N LEU A 13 11.60 -22.19 16.50
CA LEU A 13 11.76 -20.79 16.86
C LEU A 13 10.71 -19.99 16.07
N THR A 14 9.65 -19.62 16.73
CA THR A 14 8.79 -18.55 16.27
C THR A 14 9.55 -17.26 16.58
N LEU A 15 10.29 -16.74 15.60
CA LEU A 15 10.74 -15.35 15.67
C LEU A 15 9.47 -14.50 15.82
N VAL A 16 9.37 -13.84 16.95
CA VAL A 16 8.35 -12.81 17.19
C VAL A 16 8.62 -11.72 16.15
N ALA A 17 7.86 -11.72 15.08
CA ALA A 17 7.73 -10.54 14.26
C ALA A 17 7.18 -9.47 15.20
N LEU A 18 8.02 -8.54 15.63
CA LEU A 18 7.58 -7.29 16.20
C LEU A 18 6.76 -6.60 15.11
N ALA A 19 5.46 -6.86 15.15
CA ALA A 19 4.48 -6.08 14.41
C ALA A 19 4.46 -4.69 15.06
N SER A 20 5.51 -3.90 14.78
CA SER A 20 5.41 -2.46 14.87
C SER A 20 4.27 -2.09 13.93
N ALA A 21 3.26 -1.41 14.45
CA ALA A 21 2.17 -0.86 13.66
C ALA A 21 2.82 -0.09 12.49
N ALA A 22 2.90 -0.76 11.34
CA ALA A 22 3.34 -0.15 10.12
C ALA A 22 2.22 0.85 9.75
N VAL A 23 2.45 2.10 10.11
CA VAL A 23 1.83 3.22 9.43
C VAL A 23 2.23 3.03 7.99
N PHE A 24 1.30 2.58 7.15
CA PHE A 24 1.52 2.36 5.73
C PHE A 24 1.77 3.71 5.05
N ALA A 25 3.01 4.14 5.08
CA ALA A 25 3.53 5.06 4.10
C ALA A 25 4.03 4.19 2.94
N LEU A 26 3.27 4.12 1.85
CA LEU A 26 3.87 3.79 0.56
C LEU A 26 4.89 4.89 0.29
N ALA A 27 6.16 4.59 0.54
CA ALA A 27 7.24 5.47 0.17
C ALA A 27 7.33 5.45 -1.36
N ALA A 28 7.08 6.62 -1.95
CA ALA A 28 7.37 6.87 -3.35
C ALA A 28 8.86 6.59 -3.60
N CYS A 29 9.15 5.61 -4.44
CA CYS A 29 10.50 5.42 -4.97
C CYS A 29 10.79 6.55 -5.97
N THR A 30 11.55 7.55 -5.56
CA THR A 30 12.11 8.52 -6.49
C THR A 30 13.20 7.82 -7.32
N SER A 31 12.94 7.65 -8.60
CA SER A 31 13.89 7.18 -9.59
C SER A 31 14.99 8.22 -9.84
N GLY A 32 16.20 7.90 -9.44
CA GLY A 32 17.41 8.57 -9.92
C GLY A 32 17.83 7.98 -11.26
N THR A 33 17.82 8.81 -12.29
CA THR A 33 18.35 8.49 -13.62
C THR A 33 19.86 8.33 -13.57
N ASP A 34 20.38 7.19 -14.02
CA ASP A 34 21.71 7.20 -14.64
C ASP A 34 21.86 6.14 -15.74
N SER A 35 22.72 6.46 -16.66
CA SER A 35 22.86 6.17 -18.07
C SER A 35 23.18 4.73 -18.46
N ALA A 36 22.70 4.39 -19.65
CA ALA A 36 22.91 3.16 -20.41
C ALA A 36 24.38 2.84 -20.72
N GLN A 37 24.72 1.55 -20.67
CA GLN A 37 25.68 0.96 -21.61
C GLN A 37 25.25 -0.46 -21.99
N THR A 38 25.03 -0.61 -23.29
CA THR A 38 24.77 -1.82 -24.03
C THR A 38 25.97 -2.77 -24.06
N SER A 39 25.76 -4.06 -23.90
CA SER A 39 26.50 -5.05 -24.69
C SER A 39 25.86 -6.43 -24.69
N GLU A 40 25.86 -7.01 -25.85
CA GLU A 40 25.25 -8.23 -26.34
C GLU A 40 25.81 -9.54 -25.76
N ASN A 41 24.86 -10.48 -25.61
CA ASN A 41 24.93 -11.87 -26.13
C ASN A 41 25.95 -12.90 -25.59
N ARG A 42 25.44 -13.98 -25.06
CA ARG A 42 25.61 -15.36 -25.51
C ARG A 42 25.53 -16.39 -24.38
N ALA A 43 24.50 -17.22 -24.51
CA ALA A 43 24.39 -18.44 -23.71
C ALA A 43 25.68 -19.30 -23.79
N LYS A 44 26.20 -19.65 -22.61
CA LYS A 44 27.03 -20.85 -22.41
C LYS A 44 26.90 -21.30 -20.97
N THR A 45 26.40 -22.49 -20.81
CA THR A 45 26.50 -23.28 -19.57
C THR A 45 27.96 -23.40 -19.16
N SER A 46 28.25 -23.04 -17.93
CA SER A 46 29.53 -23.28 -17.27
C SER A 46 29.43 -23.19 -15.75
N PRO A 47 30.34 -23.76 -14.99
CA PRO A 47 30.11 -24.43 -13.73
C PRO A 47 29.92 -23.47 -12.58
N THR A 48 29.31 -23.97 -11.51
CA THR A 48 29.08 -23.33 -10.22
C THR A 48 30.23 -22.43 -9.80
N ALA A 49 30.09 -21.13 -10.02
CA ALA A 49 31.02 -20.13 -9.50
C ALA A 49 30.80 -20.00 -7.98
N ALA A 50 31.91 -19.86 -7.25
CA ALA A 50 31.85 -19.48 -5.83
C ALA A 50 31.00 -18.22 -5.66
N PRO A 51 30.22 -18.09 -4.55
CA PRO A 51 29.36 -16.93 -4.36
C PRO A 51 30.19 -15.65 -4.45
N ALA A 52 29.77 -14.74 -5.34
CA ALA A 52 30.43 -13.44 -5.48
C ALA A 52 30.31 -12.70 -4.13
N THR A 53 31.44 -12.17 -3.65
CA THR A 53 31.46 -11.37 -2.42
C THR A 53 30.64 -10.12 -2.66
N VAL A 54 29.52 -9.95 -1.94
CA VAL A 54 28.69 -8.75 -2.02
C VAL A 54 29.45 -7.58 -1.43
N THR A 55 29.66 -6.54 -2.21
CA THR A 55 30.32 -5.31 -1.74
C THR A 55 29.27 -4.31 -1.25
N ILE A 56 29.40 -3.90 0.00
CA ILE A 56 28.59 -2.81 0.59
C ILE A 56 29.41 -1.53 0.43
N PRO A 57 28.85 -0.46 -0.21
CA PRO A 57 29.57 0.81 -0.38
C PRO A 57 29.91 1.48 0.94
N ASP A 58 30.98 2.30 0.96
CA ASP A 58 31.36 3.14 2.12
C ASP A 58 30.52 4.43 2.18
N SER A 59 29.19 4.32 1.98
CA SER A 59 28.22 5.39 2.16
C SER A 59 27.76 5.47 3.61
N SER A 60 27.01 6.52 3.97
CA SER A 60 26.47 6.67 5.33
C SER A 60 25.63 5.46 5.74
N VAL A 61 24.70 5.02 4.89
CA VAL A 61 23.88 3.83 5.14
C VAL A 61 24.71 2.54 5.09
N GLY A 62 25.70 2.45 4.18
CA GLY A 62 26.57 1.28 4.06
C GLY A 62 27.40 1.03 5.32
N LYS A 63 27.86 2.08 6.00
CA LYS A 63 28.54 1.98 7.30
C LYS A 63 27.64 1.40 8.38
N GLN A 64 26.41 1.85 8.47
CA GLN A 64 25.43 1.32 9.42
C GLN A 64 25.05 -0.14 9.13
N ILE A 65 24.85 -0.48 7.86
CA ILE A 65 24.59 -1.87 7.46
C ILE A 65 25.80 -2.76 7.81
N THR A 66 27.02 -2.29 7.55
CA THR A 66 28.24 -3.05 7.90
C THR A 66 28.36 -3.27 9.40
N TRP A 67 28.03 -2.23 10.20
CA TRP A 67 27.98 -2.37 11.66
C TRP A 67 26.90 -3.39 12.09
N LEU A 68 25.68 -3.31 11.56
CA LEU A 68 24.61 -4.25 11.85
C LEU A 68 25.01 -5.69 11.56
N LEU A 69 25.62 -5.95 10.40
CA LEU A 69 26.10 -7.28 10.00
C LEU A 69 27.17 -7.80 10.98
N SER A 70 28.07 -6.95 11.42
CA SER A 70 29.04 -7.28 12.46
C SER A 70 28.36 -7.60 13.77
N ALA A 71 27.39 -6.78 14.19
CA ALA A 71 26.62 -6.94 15.41
C ALA A 71 25.77 -8.23 15.42
N PHE A 72 25.24 -8.64 14.26
CA PHE A 72 24.49 -9.89 14.10
C PHE A 72 25.38 -11.14 14.12
N ASN A 73 26.65 -11.00 13.78
CA ASN A 73 27.60 -12.11 13.72
C ASN A 73 28.61 -12.17 14.89
N THR A 74 28.61 -11.20 15.79
CA THR A 74 29.49 -11.24 16.95
C THR A 74 28.97 -12.19 18.02
N SER A 75 29.89 -12.86 18.73
CA SER A 75 29.56 -13.62 19.94
C SER A 75 29.52 -12.76 21.20
N THR A 76 29.96 -11.51 21.12
CA THR A 76 29.97 -10.58 22.25
C THR A 76 28.64 -9.86 22.34
N PRO A 77 27.91 -9.94 23.48
CA PRO A 77 26.68 -9.17 23.67
C PRO A 77 26.96 -7.67 23.59
N LEU A 78 26.09 -6.93 22.90
CA LEU A 78 26.09 -5.47 22.89
C LEU A 78 25.31 -4.94 24.10
N ASN A 79 25.78 -3.83 24.66
CA ASN A 79 25.00 -3.11 25.66
C ASN A 79 24.14 -2.01 25.01
N GLN A 80 23.19 -1.44 25.76
CA GLN A 80 22.25 -0.45 25.25
C GLN A 80 22.93 0.86 24.80
N GLU A 81 24.04 1.23 25.42
CA GLU A 81 24.78 2.46 25.11
C GLU A 81 25.48 2.32 23.75
N GLU A 82 26.16 1.19 23.50
CA GLU A 82 26.77 0.85 22.21
C GLU A 82 25.73 0.84 21.06
N ILE A 83 24.54 0.32 21.32
CA ILE A 83 23.45 0.31 20.31
C ILE A 83 22.97 1.74 20.04
N ALA A 84 22.76 2.54 21.10
CA ALA A 84 22.25 3.89 20.98
C ALA A 84 23.17 4.84 20.19
N GLU A 85 24.48 4.59 20.15
CA GLU A 85 25.44 5.37 19.35
C GLU A 85 25.15 5.31 17.83
N HIS A 86 24.46 4.26 17.36
CA HIS A 86 24.15 4.05 15.97
C HIS A 86 22.77 4.54 15.54
N PHE A 87 21.89 4.92 16.48
CA PHE A 87 20.54 5.36 16.20
C PHE A 87 20.38 6.87 16.40
N GLY A 88 19.68 7.52 15.47
CA GLY A 88 19.37 8.95 15.57
C GLY A 88 18.39 9.23 16.73
N PRO A 89 18.42 10.44 17.29
CA PRO A 89 17.59 10.79 18.46
C PRO A 89 16.07 10.80 18.16
N THR A 90 15.70 10.79 16.91
CA THR A 90 14.30 10.75 16.45
C THR A 90 13.90 9.40 15.88
N ALA A 91 14.77 8.39 16.00
CA ALA A 91 14.44 7.04 15.52
C ALA A 91 13.22 6.48 16.30
N PRO A 92 12.13 6.09 15.63
CA PRO A 92 10.91 5.63 16.31
C PRO A 92 11.09 4.26 16.97
N VAL A 93 12.07 3.49 16.50
CA VAL A 93 12.42 2.17 17.02
C VAL A 93 13.94 2.12 17.22
N VAL A 94 14.37 1.77 18.40
CA VAL A 94 15.77 1.47 18.72
C VAL A 94 15.82 0.02 19.15
N LEU A 95 16.66 -0.79 18.51
CA LEU A 95 16.87 -2.17 18.92
C LEU A 95 17.45 -2.24 20.34
N THR A 96 17.04 -3.25 21.06
CA THR A 96 17.54 -3.53 22.41
C THR A 96 18.51 -4.71 22.39
N PRO A 97 19.36 -4.90 23.42
CA PRO A 97 20.23 -6.07 23.50
C PRO A 97 19.51 -7.41 23.30
N PRO A 98 18.30 -7.66 23.84
CA PRO A 98 17.52 -8.88 23.56
C PRO A 98 17.14 -9.06 22.09
N ASP A 99 16.89 -7.96 21.34
CA ASP A 99 16.58 -8.04 19.92
C ASP A 99 17.81 -8.53 19.13
N PHE A 100 18.99 -7.99 19.45
CA PHE A 100 20.25 -8.48 18.86
C PHE A 100 20.56 -9.93 19.25
N ASP A 101 20.27 -10.35 20.48
CA ASP A 101 20.45 -11.73 20.91
C ASP A 101 19.53 -12.69 20.12
N SER A 102 18.30 -12.27 19.85
CA SER A 102 17.35 -13.03 19.05
C SER A 102 17.84 -13.20 17.62
N ILE A 103 18.39 -12.15 16.99
CA ILE A 103 18.95 -12.21 15.63
C ILE A 103 20.22 -13.06 15.62
N ARG A 104 21.12 -12.89 16.61
CA ARG A 104 22.35 -13.68 16.74
C ARG A 104 22.10 -15.17 16.91
N ALA A 105 20.97 -15.57 17.43
CA ALA A 105 20.61 -16.99 17.54
C ALA A 105 20.59 -17.71 16.17
N GLY A 106 20.42 -16.95 15.08
CA GLY A 106 20.45 -17.46 13.70
C GLY A 106 21.82 -17.42 13.02
N GLN A 107 22.88 -16.90 13.67
CA GLN A 107 24.22 -16.78 13.05
C GLN A 107 24.85 -18.13 12.67
N PRO A 108 25.77 -18.19 11.70
CA PRO A 108 26.35 -17.06 10.95
C PRO A 108 25.44 -16.55 9.85
N TRP A 109 25.31 -15.22 9.76
CA TRP A 109 24.59 -14.54 8.70
C TRP A 109 25.53 -14.19 7.55
N THR A 110 25.16 -14.58 6.33
CA THR A 110 25.92 -14.32 5.12
C THR A 110 25.17 -13.33 4.25
N THR A 111 25.85 -12.30 3.76
CA THR A 111 25.28 -11.32 2.82
C THR A 111 25.10 -11.94 1.44
N VAL A 112 23.90 -11.83 0.88
CA VAL A 112 23.53 -12.39 -0.43
C VAL A 112 23.42 -11.30 -1.49
N LYS A 113 22.88 -10.12 -1.10
CA LYS A 113 22.61 -9.01 -2.02
C LYS A 113 22.66 -7.69 -1.25
N TYR A 114 23.03 -6.62 -1.93
CA TYR A 114 22.90 -5.24 -1.47
C TYR A 114 22.27 -4.39 -2.58
N LYS A 115 21.36 -3.49 -2.19
CA LYS A 115 20.81 -2.44 -3.03
C LYS A 115 20.64 -1.20 -2.15
N GLY A 116 21.08 -0.04 -2.59
CA GLY A 116 20.89 1.21 -1.85
C GLY A 116 21.67 2.37 -2.39
N GLY A 117 21.38 3.55 -1.86
CA GLY A 117 22.05 4.83 -2.14
C GLY A 117 22.95 5.28 -0.98
N ASP A 118 22.96 6.61 -0.72
CA ASP A 118 23.74 7.22 0.36
C ASP A 118 23.00 7.23 1.70
N SER A 119 21.66 7.34 1.69
CA SER A 119 20.81 7.53 2.87
C SER A 119 19.90 6.34 3.18
N ASP A 120 19.69 5.45 2.23
CA ASP A 120 18.86 4.26 2.40
C ASP A 120 19.48 3.04 1.71
N GLY A 121 19.25 1.86 2.25
CA GLY A 121 19.77 0.63 1.68
C GLY A 121 19.12 -0.62 2.25
N THR A 122 19.11 -1.67 1.44
CA THR A 122 18.65 -3.01 1.79
C THR A 122 19.78 -3.98 1.62
N VAL A 123 20.04 -4.78 2.64
CA VAL A 123 20.94 -5.94 2.56
C VAL A 123 20.16 -7.21 2.79
N SER A 124 20.25 -8.16 1.84
CA SER A 124 19.68 -9.50 2.02
C SER A 124 20.71 -10.39 2.69
N ILE A 125 20.31 -11.03 3.78
CA ILE A 125 21.15 -11.95 4.57
C ILE A 125 20.51 -13.32 4.66
N THR A 126 21.31 -14.37 4.73
CA THR A 126 20.85 -15.74 4.88
C THR A 126 21.69 -16.50 5.90
N SER A 127 21.07 -17.49 6.51
CA SER A 127 21.70 -18.42 7.43
C SER A 127 21.07 -19.80 7.31
N THR A 128 21.86 -20.86 7.50
CA THR A 128 21.37 -22.25 7.48
C THR A 128 20.46 -22.59 8.65
N THR A 129 20.52 -21.81 9.73
CA THR A 129 19.73 -22.01 10.98
C THR A 129 18.68 -20.95 11.20
N GLY A 130 18.90 -19.72 10.69
CA GLY A 130 18.05 -18.55 10.93
C GLY A 130 17.11 -18.19 9.77
N GLY A 131 17.31 -18.79 8.57
CA GLY A 131 16.53 -18.44 7.38
C GLY A 131 17.13 -17.32 6.55
N ALA A 132 16.31 -16.60 5.79
CA ALA A 132 16.72 -15.49 4.94
C ALA A 132 15.91 -14.23 5.26
N PHE A 133 16.57 -13.07 5.33
CA PHE A 133 15.95 -11.79 5.68
C PHE A 133 16.52 -10.63 4.87
N ASP A 134 15.66 -9.66 4.59
CA ASP A 134 16.04 -8.34 4.09
C ASP A 134 16.10 -7.35 5.26
N VAL A 135 17.25 -6.70 5.42
CA VAL A 135 17.47 -5.66 6.42
C VAL A 135 17.47 -4.32 5.71
N ASN A 136 16.38 -3.58 5.86
CA ASN A 136 16.19 -2.25 5.32
C ASN A 136 16.67 -1.22 6.33
N VAL A 137 17.48 -0.26 5.93
CA VAL A 137 18.04 0.78 6.79
C VAL A 137 17.91 2.13 6.12
N VAL A 138 17.45 3.12 6.88
CA VAL A 138 17.43 4.54 6.49
C VAL A 138 18.24 5.31 7.52
N VAL A 139 19.10 6.23 7.07
CA VAL A 139 19.92 7.07 7.96
C VAL A 139 19.52 8.55 7.85
N ASP A 140 19.74 9.28 8.93
CA ASP A 140 19.57 10.73 8.98
C ASP A 140 20.76 11.48 8.35
N GLY A 141 20.69 12.82 8.34
CA GLY A 141 21.77 13.68 7.79
C GLY A 141 23.11 13.58 8.54
N ASN A 142 23.15 12.95 9.71
CA ASN A 142 24.38 12.69 10.48
C ASN A 142 24.90 11.27 10.24
N GLY A 143 24.21 10.46 9.44
CA GLY A 143 24.55 9.07 9.16
C GLY A 143 24.14 8.08 10.25
N LEU A 144 23.25 8.48 11.16
CA LEU A 144 22.69 7.59 12.19
C LEU A 144 21.39 6.96 11.72
N ILE A 145 21.11 5.74 12.16
CA ILE A 145 19.89 5.00 11.79
C ILE A 145 18.65 5.77 12.25
N LEU A 146 17.87 6.22 11.29
CA LEU A 146 16.58 6.87 11.50
C LEU A 146 15.45 5.84 11.49
N GLY A 147 15.56 4.79 10.68
CA GLY A 147 14.58 3.72 10.58
C GLY A 147 15.24 2.41 10.15
N MET A 148 14.69 1.30 10.63
CA MET A 148 15.15 -0.03 10.26
C MET A 148 13.98 -1.02 10.27
N ALA A 149 13.98 -1.94 9.32
CA ALA A 149 13.07 -3.08 9.28
C ALA A 149 13.84 -4.34 8.91
N ILE A 150 13.52 -5.46 9.54
CA ILE A 150 14.02 -6.80 9.20
C ILE A 150 12.79 -7.62 8.81
N THR A 151 12.75 -8.00 7.54
CA THR A 151 11.65 -8.78 6.98
C THR A 151 12.18 -10.08 6.39
N PRO A 152 11.43 -11.20 6.42
CA PRO A 152 11.83 -12.38 5.69
C PRO A 152 12.16 -12.03 4.24
N THR A 153 13.31 -12.50 3.73
CA THR A 153 13.61 -12.32 2.30
C THR A 153 12.55 -13.06 1.51
N LYS A 154 11.88 -12.33 0.63
CA LYS A 154 10.94 -12.97 -0.28
C LYS A 154 11.71 -13.86 -1.25
N ASP A 155 11.16 -15.02 -1.51
CA ASP A 155 11.51 -15.74 -2.72
C ASP A 155 11.36 -14.77 -3.89
N VAL A 156 12.33 -14.75 -4.80
CA VAL A 156 12.23 -13.90 -5.98
C VAL A 156 10.94 -14.30 -6.69
N HIS A 157 9.99 -13.37 -6.76
CA HIS A 157 8.75 -13.63 -7.47
C HIS A 157 9.07 -14.04 -8.92
N VAL A 158 8.53 -15.18 -9.33
CA VAL A 158 8.66 -15.67 -10.71
C VAL A 158 7.34 -15.31 -11.39
N PRO A 159 7.33 -14.40 -12.36
CA PRO A 159 6.11 -14.00 -13.04
C PRO A 159 5.41 -15.17 -13.69
N ALA A 160 4.09 -15.19 -13.62
CA ALA A 160 3.25 -16.16 -14.31
C ALA A 160 3.44 -16.03 -15.83
N ALA A 161 3.74 -17.15 -16.50
CA ALA A 161 3.95 -17.17 -17.95
C ALA A 161 2.66 -17.29 -18.76
N SER A 162 1.52 -17.43 -18.08
CA SER A 162 0.19 -17.56 -18.70
C SER A 162 -0.92 -17.14 -17.74
N TRP A 163 -2.08 -16.78 -18.30
CA TRP A 163 -3.29 -16.52 -17.52
C TRP A 163 -3.71 -17.71 -16.64
N GLN A 164 -3.45 -18.93 -17.07
CA GLN A 164 -3.73 -20.13 -16.28
C GLN A 164 -2.81 -20.23 -15.04
N GLU A 165 -1.52 -19.92 -15.20
CA GLU A 165 -0.57 -19.87 -14.08
C GLU A 165 -0.93 -18.73 -13.13
N LEU A 166 -1.30 -17.56 -13.64
CA LEU A 166 -1.78 -16.44 -12.85
C LEU A 166 -3.04 -16.80 -12.05
N GLU A 167 -4.01 -17.49 -12.66
CA GLU A 167 -5.21 -17.98 -11.97
C GLU A 167 -4.85 -18.91 -10.80
N ALA A 168 -3.91 -19.82 -11.02
CA ALA A 168 -3.44 -20.73 -9.98
C ALA A 168 -2.72 -19.98 -8.85
N ALA A 169 -1.88 -19.00 -9.19
CA ALA A 169 -1.18 -18.15 -8.21
C ALA A 169 -2.15 -17.37 -7.34
N VAL A 170 -3.14 -16.70 -7.93
CA VAL A 170 -4.17 -15.94 -7.18
C VAL A 170 -4.99 -16.85 -6.27
N LYS A 171 -5.37 -18.05 -6.75
CA LYS A 171 -6.11 -19.03 -5.92
C LYS A 171 -5.30 -19.59 -4.76
N ALA A 172 -3.98 -19.54 -4.83
CA ALA A 172 -3.09 -20.00 -3.78
C ALA A 172 -2.81 -18.95 -2.69
N LEU A 173 -3.27 -17.71 -2.87
CA LEU A 173 -3.08 -16.63 -1.89
C LEU A 173 -3.76 -16.96 -0.55
N PRO A 174 -3.18 -16.53 0.58
CA PRO A 174 -3.71 -16.84 1.92
C PRO A 174 -5.11 -16.31 2.20
N ALA A 175 -5.44 -15.12 1.66
CA ALA A 175 -6.77 -14.52 1.79
C ALA A 175 -7.56 -14.62 0.48
N PRO A 176 -8.90 -14.70 0.53
CA PRO A 176 -9.76 -14.60 -0.65
C PRO A 176 -9.43 -13.36 -1.47
N THR A 177 -9.06 -13.56 -2.73
CA THR A 177 -8.61 -12.48 -3.60
C THR A 177 -9.33 -12.57 -4.94
N ASN A 178 -9.79 -11.42 -5.45
CA ASN A 178 -10.17 -11.31 -6.83
C ASN A 178 -9.11 -10.51 -7.62
N LEU A 179 -8.95 -10.87 -8.88
CA LEU A 179 -8.14 -10.13 -9.85
C LEU A 179 -8.88 -10.16 -11.18
N THR A 180 -9.14 -8.96 -11.75
CA THR A 180 -9.79 -8.86 -13.05
C THR A 180 -9.00 -7.98 -14.00
N VAL A 181 -8.97 -8.35 -15.27
CA VAL A 181 -8.42 -7.58 -16.37
C VAL A 181 -9.51 -7.40 -17.41
N THR A 182 -9.82 -6.16 -17.75
CA THR A 182 -10.80 -5.82 -18.79
C THR A 182 -10.16 -4.86 -19.77
N GLU A 183 -10.14 -5.22 -21.06
CA GLU A 183 -9.83 -4.27 -22.11
C GLU A 183 -11.02 -3.34 -22.29
N VAL A 184 -10.76 -2.04 -22.17
CA VAL A 184 -11.78 -0.99 -22.29
C VAL A 184 -11.49 -0.18 -23.54
N THR A 185 -12.27 -0.41 -24.58
CA THR A 185 -12.23 0.37 -25.80
C THR A 185 -13.50 1.20 -25.92
N GLU A 186 -13.52 2.20 -26.79
CA GLU A 186 -14.67 3.09 -26.95
C GLU A 186 -15.95 2.29 -27.20
N GLY A 187 -16.86 2.29 -26.22
CA GLY A 187 -18.17 1.61 -26.25
C GLY A 187 -18.15 0.09 -26.05
N LYS A 188 -17.01 -0.53 -25.70
CA LYS A 188 -16.89 -1.98 -25.43
C LYS A 188 -16.05 -2.25 -24.20
N ASN A 189 -16.44 -3.25 -23.42
CA ASN A 189 -15.65 -3.84 -22.35
C ASN A 189 -15.48 -5.33 -22.65
N ALA A 190 -14.25 -5.78 -22.90
CA ALA A 190 -13.94 -7.18 -23.14
C ALA A 190 -13.19 -7.72 -21.92
N GLU A 191 -13.78 -8.69 -21.22
CA GLU A 191 -13.09 -9.39 -20.14
C GLU A 191 -11.93 -10.20 -20.74
N VAL A 192 -10.71 -9.93 -20.26
CA VAL A 192 -9.48 -10.65 -20.61
C VAL A 192 -9.22 -11.74 -19.60
N PHE A 193 -9.40 -11.41 -18.33
CA PHE A 193 -9.13 -12.32 -17.21
C PHE A 193 -10.02 -11.99 -16.02
N SER A 194 -10.46 -13.03 -15.32
CA SER A 194 -11.24 -12.86 -14.08
C SER A 194 -11.07 -14.07 -13.19
N VAL A 195 -10.71 -13.85 -11.93
CA VAL A 195 -10.60 -14.88 -10.89
C VAL A 195 -11.10 -14.36 -9.56
N GLY A 196 -11.65 -15.21 -8.73
CA GLY A 196 -12.18 -14.88 -7.41
C GLY A 196 -13.61 -14.33 -7.43
N ASP A 197 -14.07 -13.86 -6.26
CA ASP A 197 -15.42 -13.31 -6.08
C ASP A 197 -15.48 -11.87 -6.60
N THR A 198 -16.35 -11.61 -7.56
CA THR A 198 -16.58 -10.31 -8.19
C THR A 198 -17.76 -9.53 -7.59
N SER A 199 -18.37 -10.02 -6.53
CA SER A 199 -19.34 -9.24 -5.75
C SER A 199 -18.67 -8.04 -5.05
N PRO A 200 -19.42 -7.04 -4.57
CA PRO A 200 -18.84 -5.92 -3.83
C PRO A 200 -18.04 -6.37 -2.61
N GLN A 201 -16.76 -5.99 -2.54
CA GLN A 201 -15.83 -6.30 -1.48
C GLN A 201 -15.40 -5.02 -0.75
N PRO A 202 -14.89 -5.10 0.49
CA PRO A 202 -14.25 -3.95 1.13
C PRO A 202 -13.06 -3.50 0.29
N THR A 203 -12.91 -2.20 0.10
CA THR A 203 -12.02 -1.66 -0.92
C THR A 203 -11.10 -0.54 -0.43
N GLY A 204 -11.26 -0.15 0.86
CA GLY A 204 -10.46 0.91 1.44
C GLY A 204 -10.47 2.19 0.60
N SER A 205 -9.33 2.80 0.44
CA SER A 205 -9.17 4.11 -0.20
C SER A 205 -9.48 4.16 -1.70
N THR A 206 -9.85 3.06 -2.37
CA THR A 206 -10.29 3.15 -3.78
C THR A 206 -11.60 3.94 -3.93
N ILE A 207 -12.39 4.11 -2.85
CA ILE A 207 -13.55 5.01 -2.80
C ILE A 207 -13.19 6.46 -3.20
N LYS A 208 -11.94 6.86 -3.04
CA LYS A 208 -11.44 8.20 -3.39
C LYS A 208 -11.56 8.50 -4.89
N LEU A 209 -11.70 7.48 -5.74
CA LEU A 209 -12.06 7.66 -7.15
C LEU A 209 -13.41 8.37 -7.30
N TYR A 210 -14.39 8.03 -6.48
CA TYR A 210 -15.70 8.67 -6.49
C TYR A 210 -15.66 10.09 -5.91
N VAL A 211 -14.81 10.33 -4.90
CA VAL A 211 -14.57 11.68 -4.39
C VAL A 211 -13.93 12.56 -5.48
N LEU A 212 -12.94 12.04 -6.21
CA LEU A 212 -12.34 12.74 -7.36
C LEU A 212 -13.38 13.02 -8.44
N GLY A 213 -14.28 12.08 -8.71
CA GLY A 213 -15.40 12.27 -9.62
C GLY A 213 -16.33 13.40 -9.19
N ALA A 214 -16.69 13.47 -7.92
CA ALA A 214 -17.52 14.52 -7.36
C ALA A 214 -16.83 15.90 -7.44
N VAL A 215 -15.52 15.96 -7.18
CA VAL A 215 -14.73 17.18 -7.37
C VAL A 215 -14.76 17.63 -8.83
N ALA A 216 -14.52 16.71 -9.79
CA ALA A 216 -14.56 17.03 -11.21
C ALA A 216 -15.93 17.54 -11.65
N THR A 217 -17.03 16.94 -11.17
CA THR A 217 -18.40 17.40 -11.40
C THR A 217 -18.64 18.79 -10.82
N ALA A 218 -18.18 19.05 -9.59
CA ALA A 218 -18.29 20.36 -8.94
C ALA A 218 -17.53 21.45 -9.73
N VAL A 219 -16.35 21.12 -10.26
CA VAL A 219 -15.57 22.04 -11.11
C VAL A 219 -16.29 22.26 -12.45
N GLN A 220 -16.80 21.22 -13.07
CA GLN A 220 -17.56 21.34 -14.32
C GLN A 220 -18.81 22.23 -14.19
N ASN A 221 -19.47 22.14 -13.04
CA ASN A 221 -20.68 22.92 -12.72
C ASN A 221 -20.34 24.33 -12.19
N GLY A 222 -19.07 24.69 -12.02
CA GLY A 222 -18.62 25.99 -11.52
C GLY A 222 -18.86 26.22 -10.02
N THR A 223 -19.15 25.19 -9.24
CA THR A 223 -19.30 25.27 -7.77
C THR A 223 -17.98 25.17 -7.05
N LEU A 224 -16.95 24.60 -7.70
CA LEU A 224 -15.53 24.63 -7.30
C LEU A 224 -14.67 25.10 -8.47
N SER A 225 -13.40 25.42 -8.18
CA SER A 225 -12.36 25.53 -9.19
C SER A 225 -11.10 24.80 -8.71
N TRP A 226 -10.27 24.32 -9.63
CA TRP A 226 -9.03 23.63 -9.29
C TRP A 226 -8.07 24.51 -8.49
N ASP A 227 -8.07 25.81 -8.72
CA ASP A 227 -7.22 26.80 -8.05
C ASP A 227 -7.84 27.35 -6.76
N GLN A 228 -9.11 26.99 -6.46
CA GLN A 228 -9.75 27.41 -5.22
C GLN A 228 -8.99 26.86 -4.02
N LYS A 229 -8.78 27.72 -3.02
CA LYS A 229 -8.10 27.35 -1.79
C LYS A 229 -9.06 26.76 -0.78
N LEU A 230 -8.62 25.69 -0.15
CA LEU A 230 -9.23 25.03 0.99
C LEU A 230 -8.36 25.26 2.22
N THR A 231 -8.97 25.41 3.37
CA THR A 231 -8.27 25.63 4.64
C THR A 231 -8.25 24.36 5.47
N ILE A 232 -7.08 23.94 5.91
CA ILE A 232 -6.91 22.82 6.84
C ILE A 232 -7.42 23.25 8.22
N THR A 233 -8.30 22.44 8.82
CA THR A 233 -8.79 22.66 10.18
C THR A 233 -8.67 21.37 10.99
N ASP A 234 -8.63 21.47 12.32
CA ASP A 234 -8.53 20.30 13.20
C ASP A 234 -9.73 19.36 13.04
N ASP A 235 -10.92 19.89 12.67
CA ASP A 235 -12.11 19.10 12.40
C ASP A 235 -12.05 18.31 11.08
N LEU A 236 -11.12 18.65 10.17
CA LEU A 236 -10.93 17.96 8.90
C LEU A 236 -9.70 17.05 8.91
N LYS A 237 -8.82 17.19 9.90
CA LYS A 237 -7.67 16.28 10.04
C LYS A 237 -8.14 14.87 10.38
N SER A 238 -7.62 13.91 9.65
CA SER A 238 -7.88 12.49 9.82
C SER A 238 -6.67 11.78 10.42
N MET A 239 -6.78 10.47 10.62
CA MET A 239 -5.65 9.63 11.02
C MET A 239 -4.60 9.57 9.91
N PRO A 240 -3.34 9.26 10.26
CA PRO A 240 -2.25 9.17 9.30
C PRO A 240 -2.57 8.30 8.08
N GLY A 241 -2.04 8.70 6.95
CA GLY A 241 -2.23 8.27 5.59
C GLY A 241 -2.14 9.54 4.75
N GLY A 242 -0.93 9.84 4.26
CA GLY A 242 -0.57 11.11 3.63
C GLY A 242 0.20 12.04 4.56
N THR A 243 0.15 13.34 4.29
CA THR A 243 0.98 14.37 4.96
C THR A 243 0.20 15.61 5.41
N MET A 244 -1.04 15.78 4.97
CA MET A 244 -1.80 17.01 5.26
C MET A 244 -2.22 17.14 6.72
N GLN A 245 -2.36 16.04 7.46
CA GLN A 245 -2.63 16.07 8.91
C GLN A 245 -1.51 16.75 9.70
N ASP A 246 -0.27 16.76 9.17
CA ASP A 246 0.90 17.32 9.84
C ASP A 246 1.03 18.85 9.61
N LEU A 247 0.30 19.39 8.64
CA LEU A 247 0.29 20.82 8.37
C LEU A 247 -0.48 21.59 9.47
N PRO A 248 -0.03 22.83 9.82
CA PRO A 248 -0.77 23.64 10.78
C PRO A 248 -2.19 23.94 10.35
N SER A 249 -3.14 23.95 11.30
CA SER A 249 -4.48 24.45 11.04
C SER A 249 -4.44 25.92 10.60
N GLY A 250 -5.24 26.27 9.60
CA GLY A 250 -5.17 27.56 8.91
C GLY A 250 -4.31 27.56 7.64
N THR A 251 -3.57 26.48 7.37
CA THR A 251 -2.83 26.34 6.09
C THR A 251 -3.83 26.25 4.94
N GLU A 252 -3.57 27.02 3.88
CA GLU A 252 -4.34 26.99 2.64
C GLU A 252 -3.66 26.14 1.57
N VAL A 253 -4.44 25.29 0.90
CA VAL A 253 -4.01 24.41 -0.19
C VAL A 253 -5.03 24.48 -1.32
N THR A 254 -4.62 24.28 -2.58
CA THR A 254 -5.56 24.29 -3.70
C THR A 254 -6.39 23.00 -3.75
N VAL A 255 -7.57 23.05 -4.37
CA VAL A 255 -8.38 21.86 -4.67
C VAL A 255 -7.55 20.84 -5.48
N ARG A 256 -6.77 21.32 -6.48
CA ARG A 256 -5.92 20.47 -7.32
C ARG A 256 -4.85 19.74 -6.48
N ASP A 257 -4.09 20.47 -5.66
CA ASP A 257 -3.05 19.87 -4.82
C ASP A 257 -3.64 18.90 -3.80
N THR A 258 -4.81 19.25 -3.25
CA THR A 258 -5.54 18.37 -2.33
C THR A 258 -5.98 17.09 -3.03
N ALA A 259 -6.51 17.18 -4.26
CA ALA A 259 -6.92 16.02 -5.05
C ALA A 259 -5.70 15.16 -5.46
N GLY A 260 -4.57 15.78 -5.83
CA GLY A 260 -3.31 15.10 -6.09
C GLY A 260 -2.87 14.26 -4.89
N LYS A 261 -2.80 14.84 -3.70
CA LYS A 261 -2.43 14.12 -2.47
C LYS A 261 -3.44 13.03 -2.08
N MET A 262 -4.74 13.28 -2.26
CA MET A 262 -5.79 12.28 -2.02
C MET A 262 -5.57 11.03 -2.88
N ILE A 263 -5.14 11.17 -4.13
CA ILE A 263 -4.95 10.07 -5.06
C ILE A 263 -3.55 9.46 -4.92
N SER A 264 -2.47 10.23 -5.09
CA SER A 264 -1.11 9.73 -5.20
C SER A 264 -0.61 9.07 -3.90
N ILE A 265 -0.71 9.76 -2.78
CA ILE A 265 -0.29 9.24 -1.47
C ILE A 265 -1.46 8.81 -0.58
N SER A 266 -2.66 8.74 -1.17
CA SER A 266 -3.87 8.33 -0.45
C SER A 266 -4.18 9.15 0.81
N ASP A 267 -3.88 10.46 0.81
CA ASP A 267 -4.01 11.34 1.97
C ASP A 267 -5.45 11.39 2.49
N ASN A 268 -5.63 11.04 3.76
CA ASN A 268 -6.94 10.96 4.39
C ASN A 268 -7.51 12.35 4.73
N THR A 269 -6.64 13.26 5.20
CA THR A 269 -7.04 14.65 5.47
C THR A 269 -7.45 15.35 4.19
N ALA A 270 -6.69 15.18 3.10
CA ALA A 270 -7.06 15.67 1.78
C ALA A 270 -8.45 15.16 1.34
N THR A 271 -8.73 13.89 1.60
CA THR A 271 -10.02 13.28 1.27
C THR A 271 -11.16 13.97 2.03
N ASP A 272 -11.01 14.13 3.34
CA ASP A 272 -12.07 14.72 4.18
C ASP A 272 -12.27 16.22 3.87
N MET A 273 -11.19 16.94 3.51
CA MET A 273 -11.28 18.32 3.02
C MET A 273 -12.08 18.42 1.72
N LEU A 274 -11.87 17.49 0.77
CA LEU A 274 -12.60 17.48 -0.50
C LEU A 274 -14.07 17.05 -0.31
N ILE A 275 -14.34 16.06 0.54
CA ILE A 275 -15.71 15.67 0.91
C ILE A 275 -16.44 16.86 1.54
N ALA A 276 -15.78 17.63 2.41
CA ALA A 276 -16.37 18.82 3.03
C ALA A 276 -16.61 19.95 2.01
N ALA A 277 -15.68 20.15 1.07
CA ALA A 277 -15.78 21.20 0.06
C ALA A 277 -16.86 20.93 -1.00
N VAL A 278 -17.04 19.67 -1.40
CA VAL A 278 -18.09 19.26 -2.36
C VAL A 278 -19.44 19.07 -1.64
N GLY A 279 -19.41 18.56 -0.44
CA GLY A 279 -20.58 18.09 0.30
C GLY A 279 -20.74 16.57 0.19
N ARG A 280 -20.95 15.89 1.32
CA ARG A 280 -21.07 14.44 1.39
C ARG A 280 -22.16 13.88 0.49
N GLU A 281 -23.33 14.49 0.49
CA GLU A 281 -24.50 14.08 -0.30
C GLU A 281 -24.23 14.20 -1.80
N GLN A 282 -23.40 15.17 -2.23
CA GLN A 282 -22.98 15.32 -3.62
C GLN A 282 -21.99 14.21 -4.02
N VAL A 283 -21.12 13.77 -3.10
CA VAL A 283 -20.25 12.60 -3.36
C VAL A 283 -21.12 11.33 -3.45
N GLU A 284 -22.07 11.14 -2.54
CA GLU A 284 -23.03 10.02 -2.59
C GLU A 284 -23.83 10.01 -3.92
N ALA A 285 -24.19 11.18 -4.43
CA ALA A 285 -24.93 11.33 -5.69
C ALA A 285 -24.09 10.93 -6.92
N GLU A 286 -22.76 10.91 -6.82
CA GLU A 286 -21.87 10.50 -7.90
C GLU A 286 -21.68 8.97 -8.02
N PHE A 287 -22.03 8.19 -7.01
CA PHE A 287 -21.83 6.74 -7.04
C PHE A 287 -22.50 6.07 -8.25
N ALA A 288 -23.77 6.29 -8.45
CA ALA A 288 -24.50 5.69 -9.57
C ALA A 288 -24.08 6.24 -10.95
N PRO A 289 -23.91 7.57 -11.17
CA PRO A 289 -23.39 8.11 -12.41
C PRO A 289 -21.99 7.59 -12.79
N MET A 290 -21.17 7.27 -11.78
CA MET A 290 -19.85 6.66 -12.00
C MET A 290 -19.89 5.14 -12.10
N GLY A 291 -21.08 4.54 -12.18
CA GLY A 291 -21.30 3.13 -12.46
C GLY A 291 -21.31 2.20 -11.26
N MET A 292 -21.38 2.72 -10.02
CA MET A 292 -21.57 1.86 -8.86
C MET A 292 -22.95 1.21 -8.87
N ALA A 293 -22.98 -0.11 -8.94
CA ALA A 293 -24.23 -0.86 -9.08
C ALA A 293 -25.08 -0.83 -7.80
N ASN A 294 -24.44 -0.78 -6.65
CA ASN A 294 -25.14 -0.76 -5.35
C ASN A 294 -24.65 0.39 -4.44
N PRO A 295 -25.03 1.64 -4.71
CA PRO A 295 -24.61 2.80 -3.91
C PRO A 295 -24.98 2.71 -2.43
N SER A 296 -26.06 1.99 -2.08
CA SER A 296 -26.55 1.88 -0.71
C SER A 296 -25.54 1.25 0.26
N LEU A 297 -24.58 0.47 -0.22
CA LEU A 297 -23.51 -0.08 0.59
C LEU A 297 -22.61 1.00 1.21
N ASN A 298 -22.55 2.17 0.56
CA ASN A 298 -21.68 3.28 0.96
C ASN A 298 -22.46 4.51 1.45
N ILE A 299 -23.79 4.41 1.59
CA ILE A 299 -24.65 5.51 2.05
C ILE A 299 -25.17 5.20 3.47
N PRO A 300 -24.94 6.10 4.43
CA PRO A 300 -24.22 7.38 4.29
C PRO A 300 -22.70 7.17 4.12
N LEU A 301 -22.10 8.01 3.27
CA LEU A 301 -20.63 8.01 3.07
C LEU A 301 -19.94 8.38 4.37
N LYS A 302 -19.00 7.55 4.79
CA LYS A 302 -18.10 7.82 5.91
C LYS A 302 -16.92 8.67 5.42
N PRO A 303 -16.67 9.89 5.93
CA PRO A 303 -15.36 10.50 5.83
C PRO A 303 -14.29 9.59 6.43
N THR A 304 -13.01 9.77 6.04
CA THR A 304 -11.95 8.89 6.52
C THR A 304 -11.78 8.95 8.03
N ARG A 305 -11.86 10.15 8.63
CA ARG A 305 -11.83 10.31 10.10
C ARG A 305 -12.95 9.53 10.79
N ALA A 306 -14.14 9.54 10.22
CA ALA A 306 -15.29 8.82 10.78
C ALA A 306 -15.09 7.29 10.68
N LEU A 307 -14.49 6.79 9.60
CA LEU A 307 -14.11 5.38 9.50
C LEU A 307 -13.18 4.98 10.65
N PHE A 308 -12.15 5.76 10.94
CA PHE A 308 -11.23 5.47 12.05
C PHE A 308 -11.92 5.56 13.42
N GLN A 309 -12.74 6.58 13.63
CA GLN A 309 -13.49 6.75 14.89
C GLN A 309 -14.46 5.59 15.13
N LEU A 310 -15.21 5.17 14.11
CA LEU A 310 -16.14 4.03 14.19
C LEU A 310 -15.39 2.69 14.33
N GLY A 311 -14.31 2.53 13.56
CA GLY A 311 -13.58 1.28 13.51
C GLY A 311 -12.76 1.02 14.77
N TRP A 312 -12.09 2.03 15.30
CA TRP A 312 -11.10 1.83 16.36
C TRP A 312 -11.17 2.88 17.48
N GLY A 313 -11.96 3.94 17.32
CA GLY A 313 -12.24 4.88 18.40
C GLY A 313 -13.06 4.21 19.49
N ASP A 314 -12.82 4.58 20.75
CA ASP A 314 -13.50 3.98 21.91
C ASP A 314 -13.59 2.43 21.83
N GLN A 315 -12.49 1.81 21.39
CA GLN A 315 -12.33 0.36 21.20
C GLN A 315 -13.42 -0.26 20.28
N GLY A 316 -13.94 0.50 19.33
CA GLY A 316 -14.95 0.03 18.39
C GLY A 316 -16.36 -0.11 19.00
N ALA A 317 -16.66 0.61 20.07
CA ALA A 317 -17.97 0.55 20.77
C ALA A 317 -19.17 0.81 19.83
N GLN A 318 -18.95 1.59 18.75
CA GLN A 318 -20.01 1.93 17.79
C GLN A 318 -20.19 0.90 16.65
N ARG A 319 -19.31 -0.12 16.54
CA ARG A 319 -19.31 -1.06 15.42
C ARG A 319 -20.64 -1.77 15.21
N ILE A 320 -21.23 -2.28 16.30
CA ILE A 320 -22.51 -3.01 16.24
C ILE A 320 -23.66 -2.06 15.89
N ALA A 321 -23.73 -0.90 16.53
CA ALA A 321 -24.78 0.10 16.24
C ALA A 321 -24.69 0.58 14.78
N TRP A 322 -23.49 0.74 14.25
CA TRP A 322 -23.29 1.08 12.84
C TRP A 322 -23.79 -0.04 11.91
N ARG A 323 -23.36 -1.29 12.13
CA ARG A 323 -23.72 -2.43 11.29
C ARG A 323 -25.24 -2.62 11.22
N ASP A 324 -25.89 -2.60 12.37
CA ASP A 324 -27.32 -2.92 12.51
C ASP A 324 -28.24 -1.70 12.28
N GLY A 325 -27.64 -0.50 12.15
CA GLY A 325 -28.36 0.75 11.99
C GLY A 325 -28.93 0.95 10.59
N THR A 326 -30.11 1.56 10.54
CA THR A 326 -30.70 2.11 9.31
C THR A 326 -29.84 3.27 8.76
N PRO A 327 -30.02 3.70 7.50
CA PRO A 327 -29.29 4.87 6.97
C PRO A 327 -29.44 6.12 7.83
N ASP A 328 -30.60 6.37 8.40
CA ASP A 328 -30.87 7.54 9.26
C ASP A 328 -30.15 7.42 10.62
N GLU A 329 -30.15 6.24 11.22
CA GLU A 329 -29.40 5.96 12.44
C GLU A 329 -27.86 6.06 12.17
N ARG A 330 -27.38 5.55 11.06
CA ARG A 330 -25.98 5.72 10.63
C ARG A 330 -25.62 7.20 10.42
N ARG A 331 -26.52 8.02 9.84
CA ARG A 331 -26.33 9.48 9.75
C ARG A 331 -26.28 10.15 11.12
N ALA A 332 -27.14 9.73 12.04
CA ALA A 332 -27.15 10.23 13.43
C ALA A 332 -25.84 9.86 14.16
N ILE A 333 -25.36 8.64 13.98
CA ILE A 333 -24.05 8.19 14.52
C ILE A 333 -22.93 9.09 13.98
N LEU A 334 -22.87 9.31 12.65
CA LEU A 334 -21.83 10.18 12.05
C LEU A 334 -21.88 11.61 12.60
N ALA A 335 -23.09 12.14 12.82
CA ALA A 335 -23.27 13.49 13.35
C ALA A 335 -22.88 13.61 14.83
N ALA A 336 -22.88 12.51 15.58
CA ALA A 336 -22.54 12.46 16.99
C ALA A 336 -21.03 12.18 17.23
N LEU A 337 -20.26 11.84 16.19
CA LEU A 337 -18.83 11.61 16.34
C LEU A 337 -18.10 12.88 16.83
N PRO A 338 -17.08 12.73 17.70
CA PRO A 338 -16.35 13.87 18.21
C PRO A 338 -15.68 14.68 17.10
N GLY A 339 -15.76 16.01 17.18
CA GLY A 339 -14.95 16.95 16.40
C GLY A 339 -13.51 17.05 16.91
N GLY A 340 -12.73 17.97 16.33
CA GLY A 340 -11.33 18.18 16.68
C GLY A 340 -10.38 17.11 16.15
N LEU A 341 -9.19 17.02 16.71
CA LEU A 341 -8.19 16.03 16.30
C LEU A 341 -8.65 14.59 16.63
N VAL A 342 -8.40 13.67 15.71
CA VAL A 342 -8.61 12.23 15.95
C VAL A 342 -7.34 11.68 16.60
N ASP A 343 -7.48 11.20 17.83
CA ASP A 343 -6.39 10.60 18.59
C ASP A 343 -6.75 9.14 18.94
N ILE A 344 -6.29 8.21 18.10
CA ILE A 344 -6.49 6.77 18.29
C ILE A 344 -5.10 6.14 18.34
N PRO A 345 -4.72 5.49 19.45
CA PRO A 345 -3.39 4.91 19.57
C PRO A 345 -3.17 3.78 18.56
N ALA A 346 -1.94 3.66 18.04
CA ALA A 346 -1.59 2.63 17.06
C ALA A 346 -1.95 1.21 17.53
N SER A 347 -1.88 0.95 18.84
CA SER A 347 -2.25 -0.33 19.45
C SER A 347 -3.76 -0.67 19.34
N ALA A 348 -4.62 0.27 18.96
CA ALA A 348 -6.04 -0.01 18.74
C ALA A 348 -6.30 -0.69 17.38
N PHE A 349 -5.39 -0.53 16.41
CA PHE A 349 -5.55 -1.06 15.05
C PHE A 349 -5.18 -2.55 14.95
N THR A 350 -5.90 -3.40 15.68
CA THR A 350 -5.59 -4.83 15.80
C THR A 350 -6.56 -5.74 15.06
N THR A 351 -7.78 -5.27 14.80
CA THR A 351 -8.84 -6.10 14.22
C THR A 351 -9.51 -5.41 13.05
N PRO A 352 -9.87 -6.15 11.99
CA PRO A 352 -10.65 -5.63 10.88
C PRO A 352 -11.98 -5.00 11.33
N ALA A 353 -12.36 -3.92 10.69
CA ALA A 353 -13.65 -3.24 10.92
C ALA A 353 -14.64 -3.49 9.77
N TRP A 354 -14.18 -3.98 8.62
CA TRP A 354 -15.02 -4.28 7.47
C TRP A 354 -16.17 -5.28 7.77
N PRO A 355 -16.06 -6.28 8.70
CA PRO A 355 -17.17 -7.17 9.01
C PRO A 355 -18.36 -6.47 9.72
N PHE A 356 -18.16 -5.22 10.09
CA PHE A 356 -19.16 -4.35 10.68
C PHE A 356 -19.66 -3.26 9.72
N ASP A 357 -19.49 -3.42 8.40
CA ASP A 357 -19.78 -2.41 7.38
C ASP A 357 -18.95 -1.10 7.57
N ILE A 358 -17.84 -1.18 8.29
CA ILE A 358 -16.93 -0.06 8.51
C ILE A 358 -15.74 -0.21 7.56
N ASP A 359 -16.04 -0.01 6.32
CA ASP A 359 -15.17 0.16 5.16
C ASP A 359 -16.01 0.77 4.03
N TRP A 360 -15.48 0.93 2.84
CA TRP A 360 -16.22 1.23 1.62
C TRP A 360 -16.22 -0.01 0.75
N PHE A 361 -17.31 -0.21 -0.01
CA PHE A 361 -17.52 -1.44 -0.76
C PHE A 361 -17.74 -1.12 -2.24
N ALA A 362 -17.03 -1.86 -3.10
CA ALA A 362 -17.19 -1.80 -4.54
C ALA A 362 -16.89 -3.17 -5.16
N SER A 363 -17.53 -3.47 -6.27
CA SER A 363 -17.14 -4.61 -7.11
C SER A 363 -16.02 -4.23 -8.07
N PRO A 364 -15.30 -5.20 -8.66
CA PRO A 364 -14.37 -4.93 -9.77
C PRO A 364 -15.01 -4.14 -10.91
N ALA A 365 -16.27 -4.44 -11.22
CA ALA A 365 -17.03 -3.72 -12.27
C ALA A 365 -17.30 -2.26 -11.89
N ASP A 366 -17.58 -1.97 -10.61
CA ASP A 366 -17.78 -0.61 -10.10
C ASP A 366 -16.48 0.20 -10.20
N LEU A 367 -15.35 -0.37 -9.79
CA LEU A 367 -14.04 0.29 -9.87
C LEU A 367 -13.64 0.55 -11.32
N ARG A 368 -13.88 -0.42 -12.22
CA ARG A 368 -13.66 -0.24 -13.66
C ARG A 368 -14.51 0.91 -14.19
N ALA A 369 -15.80 0.94 -13.90
CA ALA A 369 -16.71 1.97 -14.36
C ALA A 369 -16.30 3.36 -13.86
N ALA A 370 -15.86 3.46 -12.60
CA ALA A 370 -15.36 4.69 -11.99
C ALA A 370 -14.13 5.21 -12.77
N LEU A 371 -13.12 4.37 -13.00
CA LEU A 371 -11.91 4.74 -13.75
C LEU A 371 -12.23 5.17 -15.19
N VAL A 372 -13.04 4.40 -15.90
CA VAL A 372 -13.47 4.76 -17.26
C VAL A 372 -14.21 6.10 -17.27
N THR A 373 -15.12 6.32 -16.33
CA THR A 373 -15.86 7.59 -16.20
C THR A 373 -14.90 8.77 -15.95
N LEU A 374 -13.90 8.59 -15.09
CA LEU A 374 -12.88 9.61 -14.84
C LEU A 374 -12.08 9.95 -16.10
N GLN A 375 -11.69 8.95 -16.90
CA GLN A 375 -11.03 9.18 -18.18
C GLN A 375 -11.93 9.92 -19.18
N VAL A 376 -13.23 9.63 -19.20
CA VAL A 376 -14.19 10.37 -20.03
C VAL A 376 -14.31 11.84 -19.58
N ARG A 377 -14.42 12.09 -18.28
CA ARG A 377 -14.49 13.45 -17.72
C ARG A 377 -13.20 14.24 -18.00
N ALA A 378 -12.05 13.58 -17.97
CA ALA A 378 -10.77 14.19 -18.26
C ALA A 378 -10.62 14.72 -19.70
N LYS A 379 -11.51 14.31 -20.63
CA LYS A 379 -11.54 14.84 -22.01
C LYS A 379 -12.10 16.25 -22.11
N THR A 380 -12.76 16.77 -21.07
CA THR A 380 -13.24 18.14 -20.99
C THR A 380 -12.16 19.08 -20.47
N GLU A 381 -12.22 20.37 -20.82
CA GLU A 381 -11.27 21.37 -20.34
C GLU A 381 -11.25 21.44 -18.81
N SER A 382 -12.42 21.48 -18.18
CA SER A 382 -12.56 21.51 -16.71
C SER A 382 -12.11 20.22 -16.02
N GLY A 383 -12.19 19.08 -16.72
CA GLY A 383 -11.81 17.77 -16.20
C GLY A 383 -10.35 17.36 -16.50
N ALA A 384 -9.64 18.08 -17.36
CA ALA A 384 -8.28 17.72 -17.80
C ALA A 384 -7.33 17.37 -16.64
N PRO A 385 -7.33 18.09 -15.47
CA PRO A 385 -6.46 17.74 -14.36
C PRO A 385 -6.70 16.34 -13.76
N VAL A 386 -7.86 15.74 -13.95
CA VAL A 386 -8.20 14.41 -13.40
C VAL A 386 -7.22 13.34 -13.91
N ARG A 387 -6.85 13.40 -15.19
CA ARG A 387 -5.94 12.43 -15.79
C ARG A 387 -4.53 12.54 -15.19
N ASP A 388 -4.04 13.76 -15.02
CA ASP A 388 -2.73 14.02 -14.40
C ASP A 388 -2.71 13.58 -12.94
N ILE A 389 -3.79 13.88 -12.19
CA ILE A 389 -3.95 13.49 -10.78
C ILE A 389 -3.90 11.98 -10.61
N LEU A 390 -4.56 11.22 -11.50
CA LEU A 390 -4.54 9.75 -11.45
C LEU A 390 -3.16 9.18 -11.78
N ALA A 391 -2.35 9.89 -12.57
CA ALA A 391 -1.03 9.47 -13.02
C ALA A 391 0.12 9.98 -12.15
N GLU A 392 -0.12 10.75 -11.09
CA GLU A 392 0.94 11.28 -10.20
C GLU A 392 1.76 10.15 -9.56
N ASP A 393 1.14 9.02 -9.27
CA ASP A 393 1.79 7.78 -8.82
C ASP A 393 1.05 6.59 -9.41
N PRO A 394 1.47 6.08 -10.59
CA PRO A 394 0.78 5.01 -11.29
C PRO A 394 0.99 3.63 -10.67
N ALA A 395 1.87 3.50 -9.67
CA ALA A 395 2.21 2.25 -8.98
C ALA A 395 2.48 1.08 -9.96
N LEU A 396 3.18 1.36 -11.06
CA LEU A 396 3.62 0.37 -12.04
C LEU A 396 5.06 -0.06 -11.76
N SER A 397 5.39 -1.32 -12.04
CA SER A 397 6.78 -1.77 -12.05
C SER A 397 7.59 -1.04 -13.13
N ASP A 398 8.91 -1.01 -12.98
CA ASP A 398 9.81 -0.37 -13.96
C ASP A 398 9.63 -0.91 -15.38
N GLU A 399 9.29 -2.19 -15.52
CA GLU A 399 9.04 -2.85 -16.80
C GLU A 399 7.71 -2.40 -17.39
N SER A 400 6.65 -2.44 -16.61
CA SER A 400 5.31 -1.99 -17.01
C SER A 400 5.29 -0.50 -17.35
N ALA A 401 5.97 0.34 -16.56
CA ALA A 401 6.06 1.78 -16.79
C ALA A 401 6.78 2.17 -18.11
N LYS A 402 7.66 1.29 -18.63
CA LYS A 402 8.30 1.51 -19.93
C LYS A 402 7.38 1.18 -21.12
N TRP A 403 6.45 0.25 -20.94
CA TRP A 403 5.58 -0.20 -22.01
C TRP A 403 4.26 0.60 -22.06
N PHE A 404 3.59 0.79 -20.92
CA PHE A 404 2.37 1.58 -20.89
C PHE A 404 2.66 3.07 -21.10
N THR A 405 1.95 3.69 -22.04
CA THR A 405 2.08 5.13 -22.35
C THR A 405 1.36 6.01 -21.34
N TYR A 406 0.42 5.42 -20.59
CA TYR A 406 -0.28 6.06 -19.48
C TYR A 406 -0.62 5.02 -18.41
N GLY A 407 -0.53 5.44 -17.15
CA GLY A 407 -0.99 4.69 -15.99
C GLY A 407 -1.72 5.61 -15.02
N GLY A 408 -2.96 5.28 -14.70
CA GLY A 408 -3.73 5.91 -13.62
C GLY A 408 -4.04 4.88 -12.55
N PHE A 409 -3.84 5.24 -11.28
CA PHE A 409 -3.94 4.29 -10.18
C PHE A 409 -4.65 4.85 -8.97
N LYS A 410 -5.33 3.98 -8.24
CA LYS A 410 -5.71 4.19 -6.86
C LYS A 410 -5.63 2.91 -6.05
N GLY A 411 -4.78 2.91 -5.04
CA GLY A 411 -4.73 1.85 -4.04
C GLY A 411 -5.71 2.07 -2.89
N GLY A 412 -6.07 0.99 -2.21
CA GLY A 412 -6.88 1.00 -1.02
C GLY A 412 -6.37 0.00 0.02
N SER A 413 -6.39 0.41 1.28
CA SER A 413 -6.06 -0.48 2.40
C SER A 413 -6.82 -0.06 3.66
N SER A 414 -7.15 -1.04 4.47
CA SER A 414 -7.51 -0.90 5.87
C SER A 414 -7.05 -2.16 6.61
N ILE A 415 -7.30 -2.26 7.91
CA ILE A 415 -6.92 -3.46 8.64
C ILE A 415 -7.65 -4.68 8.06
N GLY A 416 -6.90 -5.63 7.53
CA GLY A 416 -7.43 -6.82 6.88
C GLY A 416 -7.97 -6.60 5.46
N VAL A 417 -7.68 -5.47 4.80
CA VAL A 417 -8.16 -5.15 3.45
C VAL A 417 -7.04 -4.58 2.60
N LEU A 418 -6.91 -5.07 1.36
CA LEU A 418 -6.08 -4.48 0.31
C LEU A 418 -6.87 -4.42 -0.99
N ALA A 419 -6.67 -3.35 -1.76
CA ALA A 419 -7.25 -3.19 -3.09
C ALA A 419 -6.36 -2.34 -3.99
N GLY A 420 -6.46 -2.57 -5.29
CA GLY A 420 -5.82 -1.76 -6.32
C GLY A 420 -6.72 -1.65 -7.54
N ALA A 421 -6.79 -0.46 -8.10
CA ALA A 421 -7.53 -0.20 -9.34
C ALA A 421 -6.65 0.62 -10.28
N TYR A 422 -6.35 0.04 -11.43
CA TYR A 422 -5.46 0.58 -12.45
C TYR A 422 -6.21 0.82 -13.75
N TYR A 423 -5.92 1.93 -14.40
CA TYR A 423 -6.27 2.18 -15.79
C TYR A 423 -4.98 2.41 -16.56
N VAL A 424 -4.68 1.57 -17.52
CA VAL A 424 -3.42 1.63 -18.28
C VAL A 424 -3.71 1.71 -19.78
N GLU A 425 -2.83 2.40 -20.51
CA GLU A 425 -2.95 2.57 -21.97
C GLU A 425 -1.63 2.21 -22.66
N HIS A 426 -1.77 1.61 -23.83
CA HIS A 426 -0.69 1.46 -24.80
C HIS A 426 -1.28 1.60 -26.20
N ASP A 427 -0.71 2.51 -26.99
CA ASP A 427 -1.23 2.91 -28.33
C ASP A 427 -2.70 3.35 -28.23
N ASP A 428 -3.59 2.68 -28.98
CA ASP A 428 -5.03 2.92 -29.03
C ASP A 428 -5.85 1.97 -28.13
N ARG A 429 -5.17 1.15 -27.33
CA ARG A 429 -5.79 0.20 -26.41
C ARG A 429 -5.68 0.66 -24.96
N ALA A 430 -6.67 0.29 -24.17
CA ALA A 430 -6.70 0.57 -22.76
C ALA A 430 -7.23 -0.62 -21.96
N TRP A 431 -6.72 -0.80 -20.74
CA TRP A 431 -7.17 -1.85 -19.84
C TRP A 431 -7.44 -1.29 -18.45
N VAL A 432 -8.37 -1.91 -17.77
CA VAL A 432 -8.56 -1.74 -16.33
C VAL A 432 -8.19 -3.06 -15.66
N VAL A 433 -7.29 -2.95 -14.68
CA VAL A 433 -6.91 -4.06 -13.81
C VAL A 433 -7.35 -3.74 -12.39
N THR A 434 -8.09 -4.66 -11.75
CA THR A 434 -8.51 -4.48 -10.35
C THR A 434 -8.14 -5.70 -9.53
N MET A 435 -7.66 -5.46 -8.32
CA MET A 435 -7.39 -6.49 -7.32
C MET A 435 -8.05 -6.09 -6.00
N GLN A 436 -8.73 -7.02 -5.36
CA GLN A 436 -9.29 -6.84 -4.03
C GLN A 436 -9.08 -8.10 -3.20
N THR A 437 -8.67 -7.91 -1.97
CA THR A 437 -8.52 -9.00 -1.00
C THR A 437 -8.91 -8.50 0.39
N HIS A 438 -9.44 -9.41 1.19
CA HIS A 438 -9.76 -9.13 2.59
C HIS A 438 -9.65 -10.39 3.43
N GLY A 439 -9.43 -10.22 4.73
CA GLY A 439 -9.37 -11.30 5.70
C GLY A 439 -9.87 -10.86 7.07
N ASP A 440 -10.43 -11.82 7.81
CA ASP A 440 -10.84 -11.61 9.21
C ASP A 440 -9.64 -11.50 10.15
N ASP A 441 -8.50 -12.06 9.74
CA ASP A 441 -7.20 -11.89 10.39
C ASP A 441 -6.36 -10.92 9.56
N ALA A 442 -5.97 -9.80 10.18
CA ALA A 442 -5.12 -8.80 9.54
C ALA A 442 -3.77 -9.37 9.06
N ALA A 443 -3.27 -10.42 9.71
CA ALA A 443 -2.02 -11.07 9.33
C ALA A 443 -2.07 -11.70 7.93
N LEU A 444 -3.25 -12.09 7.46
CA LEU A 444 -3.41 -12.67 6.12
C LEU A 444 -3.07 -11.69 5.00
N VAL A 445 -3.23 -10.39 5.23
CA VAL A 445 -2.97 -9.33 4.24
C VAL A 445 -1.82 -8.39 4.67
N ALA A 446 -1.00 -8.84 5.62
CA ALA A 446 0.09 -8.02 6.17
C ALA A 446 1.27 -7.81 5.19
N ASP A 447 1.38 -8.63 4.16
CA ASP A 447 2.36 -8.49 3.08
C ASP A 447 1.68 -8.05 1.77
N PRO A 448 1.62 -6.74 1.47
CA PRO A 448 0.97 -6.25 0.27
C PRO A 448 1.58 -6.78 -1.04
N ALA A 449 2.90 -6.98 -1.09
CA ALA A 449 3.53 -7.41 -2.33
C ALA A 449 3.05 -8.81 -2.75
N LEU A 450 2.74 -9.69 -1.81
CA LEU A 450 2.16 -11.01 -2.12
C LEU A 450 0.88 -10.91 -2.97
N TYR A 451 0.13 -9.82 -2.82
CA TYR A 451 -1.12 -9.57 -3.54
C TYR A 451 -0.96 -8.68 -4.76
N PHE A 452 0.09 -7.83 -4.80
CA PHE A 452 0.36 -6.97 -5.94
C PHE A 452 1.30 -7.61 -6.96
N ASP A 453 2.14 -8.61 -6.59
CA ASP A 453 2.92 -9.40 -7.55
C ASP A 453 2.04 -10.02 -8.66
N PRO A 454 0.86 -10.66 -8.37
CA PRO A 454 -0.07 -11.11 -9.41
C PRO A 454 -0.65 -9.99 -10.28
N VAL A 455 -0.73 -8.75 -9.79
CA VAL A 455 -1.14 -7.60 -10.61
C VAL A 455 -0.05 -7.24 -11.62
N ASP A 456 1.22 -7.24 -11.19
CA ASP A 456 2.35 -7.04 -12.09
C ASP A 456 2.43 -8.15 -13.15
N ASP A 457 2.17 -9.41 -12.78
CA ASP A 457 2.07 -10.53 -13.73
C ASP A 457 0.98 -10.29 -14.78
N ALA A 458 -0.20 -9.83 -14.34
CA ALA A 458 -1.28 -9.48 -15.26
C ALA A 458 -0.88 -8.38 -16.24
N MET A 459 -0.12 -7.36 -15.77
CA MET A 459 0.40 -6.29 -16.63
C MET A 459 1.38 -6.83 -17.68
N LEU A 460 2.25 -7.77 -17.31
CA LEU A 460 3.21 -8.42 -18.22
C LEU A 460 2.48 -9.32 -19.25
N LEU A 461 1.43 -10.03 -18.83
CA LEU A 461 0.62 -10.84 -19.73
C LEU A 461 -0.16 -9.99 -20.74
N ILE A 462 -0.69 -8.82 -20.33
CA ILE A 462 -1.28 -7.84 -21.25
C ILE A 462 -0.27 -7.44 -22.34
N GLN A 463 0.99 -7.15 -21.95
CA GLN A 463 2.05 -6.76 -22.89
C GLN A 463 2.34 -7.90 -23.88
N THR A 464 2.43 -9.13 -23.39
CA THR A 464 2.70 -10.31 -24.20
C THR A 464 1.60 -10.53 -25.24
N ASP A 465 0.34 -10.48 -24.82
CA ASP A 465 -0.83 -10.68 -25.70
C ASP A 465 -1.00 -9.55 -26.72
N ALA A 466 -0.63 -8.31 -26.35
CA ALA A 466 -0.73 -7.17 -27.24
C ALA A 466 0.33 -7.16 -28.36
N THR A 467 1.43 -7.89 -28.15
CA THR A 467 2.56 -7.97 -29.09
C THR A 467 2.56 -9.26 -29.94
N SER A 468 1.68 -10.22 -29.64
CA SER A 468 1.49 -11.48 -30.36
C SER A 468 0.40 -11.35 -31.45
#